data_5cbb949f68147693a661f40c9b54dc62
#
_entry.id   5cbb949f68147693a661f40c9b54dc62
#
_cell.length_a   1.000
_cell.length_b   1.000
_cell.length_c   1.000
_cell.angle_alpha   90.00
_cell.angle_beta   90.00
_cell.angle_gamma   90.00
#
_symmetry.space_group_name_H-M   'P 1'
#
loop_
_entity.id
_entity.type
_entity.pdbx_description
1 polymer ?
#
loop_
_entity_poly.entity_id
_entity_poly.type
_entity_poly.pdbx_seq_one_letter_code
_entity_poly.pdbx_strand_id
1 'polypeptide(L)'
;MSRSKNSKYESMSLEELKANMEKSRKQLEHAIHNKNLLEQRKKLVERKERSHRLIVKGAEFEKAFPLSRDLEQEEVQDVMDQLQNSSYNNSIVRQVHIAALHKEQQKIAEAVERAEKGDDS
;
A
#
# COMPACT_ATOMS: atom_id res chain seq x y z
N MET A 1 34.48 13.29 -27.85
CA MET A 1 35.66 13.25 -26.97
C MET A 1 35.20 13.29 -25.51
N SER A 2 35.65 12.32 -24.73
CA SER A 2 35.24 12.14 -23.34
C SER A 2 35.93 13.03 -22.32
N ARG A 3 36.76 13.97 -22.78
CA ARG A 3 37.58 14.82 -21.90
C ARG A 3 36.77 15.87 -21.11
N SER A 4 35.58 16.26 -21.57
CA SER A 4 34.79 17.31 -20.90
C SER A 4 34.21 16.88 -19.56
N LYS A 5 33.97 15.58 -19.33
CA LYS A 5 33.45 15.07 -18.06
C LYS A 5 34.52 14.87 -16.99
N ASN A 6 35.78 14.59 -17.42
CA ASN A 6 36.88 14.33 -16.51
C ASN A 6 37.76 15.58 -16.27
N SER A 7 37.72 16.59 -17.17
CA SER A 7 38.53 17.79 -17.03
C SER A 7 38.25 18.61 -15.79
N LYS A 8 37.00 18.59 -15.30
CA LYS A 8 36.60 19.25 -14.07
C LYS A 8 37.32 18.64 -12.85
N TYR A 9 37.45 17.33 -12.81
CA TYR A 9 38.11 16.61 -11.72
C TYR A 9 39.63 16.60 -11.86
N GLU A 10 40.15 16.60 -13.07
CA GLU A 10 41.59 16.65 -13.34
C GLU A 10 42.23 17.99 -12.92
N SER A 11 41.48 19.09 -12.99
CA SER A 11 41.94 20.42 -12.59
C SER A 11 41.82 20.70 -11.11
N MET A 12 41.17 19.82 -10.35
CA MET A 12 40.96 19.98 -8.92
C MET A 12 42.17 19.52 -8.12
N SER A 13 42.46 20.24 -7.04
CA SER A 13 43.44 19.80 -6.06
C SER A 13 42.90 18.58 -5.28
N LEU A 14 43.80 17.82 -4.65
CA LEU A 14 43.45 16.68 -3.85
C LEU A 14 42.49 17.08 -2.70
N GLU A 15 42.66 18.24 -2.11
CA GLU A 15 41.80 18.77 -1.03
C GLU A 15 40.41 19.08 -1.56
N GLU A 16 40.29 19.67 -2.74
CA GLU A 16 39.00 19.93 -3.38
C GLU A 16 38.25 18.64 -3.72
N LEU A 17 38.98 17.63 -4.22
CA LEU A 17 38.40 16.32 -4.48
C LEU A 17 37.86 15.66 -3.19
N LYS A 18 38.64 15.72 -2.11
CA LYS A 18 38.22 15.20 -0.80
C LYS A 18 36.99 15.92 -0.28
N ALA A 19 36.93 17.24 -0.43
CA ALA A 19 35.78 18.05 -0.02
C ALA A 19 34.53 17.68 -0.82
N ASN A 20 34.67 17.48 -2.13
CA ASN A 20 33.56 17.06 -2.99
C ASN A 20 33.08 15.64 -2.65
N MET A 21 34.00 14.73 -2.38
CA MET A 21 33.65 13.37 -1.97
C MET A 21 32.88 13.38 -0.64
N GLU A 22 33.33 14.19 0.33
CA GLU A 22 32.66 14.32 1.62
C GLU A 22 31.25 14.91 1.47
N LYS A 23 31.10 15.93 0.62
CA LYS A 23 29.80 16.53 0.32
C LYS A 23 28.86 15.51 -0.32
N SER A 24 29.35 14.73 -1.29
CA SER A 24 28.57 13.67 -1.94
C SER A 24 28.17 12.58 -0.93
N ARG A 25 29.08 12.22 -0.04
CA ARG A 25 28.80 11.23 1.02
C ARG A 25 27.68 11.69 1.92
N LYS A 26 27.71 12.95 2.36
CA LYS A 26 26.66 13.52 3.20
C LYS A 26 25.32 13.59 2.48
N GLN A 27 25.32 13.96 1.20
CA GLN A 27 24.10 13.99 0.39
C GLN A 27 23.51 12.59 0.27
N LEU A 28 24.34 11.57 0.08
CA LEU A 28 23.89 10.18 0.01
C LEU A 28 23.30 9.73 1.36
N GLU A 29 23.96 10.05 2.47
CA GLU A 29 23.44 9.74 3.81
C GLU A 29 22.07 10.36 4.05
N HIS A 30 21.89 11.64 3.66
CA HIS A 30 20.60 12.32 3.77
C HIS A 30 19.52 11.66 2.91
N ALA A 31 19.89 11.27 1.69
CA ALA A 31 18.95 10.59 0.77
C ALA A 31 18.51 9.24 1.36
N ILE A 32 19.43 8.46 1.90
CA ILE A 32 19.13 7.18 2.54
C ILE A 32 18.25 7.39 3.78
N HIS A 33 18.58 8.37 4.60
CA HIS A 33 17.78 8.71 5.79
C HIS A 33 16.35 9.09 5.42
N ASN A 34 16.18 9.97 4.44
CA ASN A 34 14.86 10.37 3.95
C ASN A 34 14.07 9.19 3.39
N LYS A 35 14.74 8.32 2.63
CA LYS A 35 14.13 7.10 2.11
C LYS A 35 13.60 6.22 3.26
N ASN A 36 14.42 6.01 4.30
CA ASN A 36 14.03 5.21 5.46
C ASN A 36 12.83 5.81 6.20
N LEU A 37 12.80 7.14 6.36
CA LEU A 37 11.67 7.84 6.96
C LEU A 37 10.38 7.64 6.16
N LEU A 38 10.46 7.75 4.84
CA LEU A 38 9.30 7.54 3.95
C LEU A 38 8.81 6.11 4.03
N GLU A 39 9.70 5.13 4.07
CA GLU A 39 9.33 3.71 4.23
C GLU A 39 8.63 3.46 5.57
N GLN A 40 9.12 4.05 6.65
CA GLN A 40 8.49 3.95 7.96
C GLN A 40 7.09 4.57 7.98
N ARG A 41 6.92 5.74 7.37
CA ARG A 41 5.61 6.40 7.24
C ARG A 41 4.64 5.55 6.42
N LYS A 42 5.13 4.98 5.33
CA LYS A 42 4.32 4.09 4.48
C LYS A 42 3.82 2.88 5.27
N LYS A 43 4.70 2.22 6.02
CA LYS A 43 4.33 1.09 6.88
C LYS A 43 3.30 1.48 7.94
N LEU A 44 3.45 2.67 8.52
CA LEU A 44 2.52 3.17 9.52
C LEU A 44 1.12 3.41 8.92
N VAL A 45 1.05 4.02 7.74
CA VAL A 45 -0.20 4.24 7.01
C VAL A 45 -0.85 2.90 6.67
N GLU A 46 -0.10 1.95 6.15
CA GLU A 46 -0.59 0.60 5.83
C GLU A 46 -1.16 -0.12 7.06
N ARG A 47 -0.49 0.00 8.21
CA ARG A 47 -0.97 -0.56 9.48
C ARG A 47 -2.29 0.07 9.92
N LYS A 48 -2.39 1.39 9.81
CA LYS A 48 -3.62 2.13 10.17
C LYS A 48 -4.78 1.73 9.27
N GLU A 49 -4.54 1.65 7.97
CA GLU A 49 -5.55 1.23 7.00
C GLU A 49 -6.01 -0.20 7.26
N ARG A 50 -5.08 -1.10 7.52
CA ARG A 50 -5.38 -2.49 7.87
C ARG A 50 -6.19 -2.58 9.16
N SER A 51 -5.77 -1.86 10.20
CA SER A 51 -6.48 -1.83 11.49
C SER A 51 -7.89 -1.31 11.32
N HIS A 52 -8.07 -0.21 10.59
CA HIS A 52 -9.38 0.35 10.30
C HIS A 52 -10.27 -0.66 9.56
N ARG A 53 -9.73 -1.29 8.52
CA ARG A 53 -10.45 -2.31 7.75
C ARG A 53 -10.90 -3.48 8.63
N LEU A 54 -10.02 -3.96 9.50
CA LEU A 54 -10.35 -5.08 10.40
C LEU A 54 -11.37 -4.68 11.46
N ILE A 55 -11.31 -3.46 11.98
CA ILE A 55 -12.29 -2.93 12.92
C ILE A 55 -13.67 -2.86 12.27
N VAL A 56 -13.76 -2.32 11.05
CA VAL A 56 -15.03 -2.23 10.32
C VAL A 56 -15.58 -3.62 10.03
N LYS A 57 -14.76 -4.55 9.58
CA LYS A 57 -15.19 -5.93 9.32
C LYS A 57 -15.61 -6.65 10.59
N GLY A 58 -14.90 -6.42 11.70
CA GLY A 58 -15.25 -6.97 12.99
C GLY A 58 -16.60 -6.45 13.50
N ALA A 59 -16.86 -5.16 13.32
CA ALA A 59 -18.14 -4.54 13.68
C ALA A 59 -19.30 -5.13 12.88
N GLU A 60 -19.11 -5.34 11.56
CA GLU A 60 -20.12 -5.99 10.73
C GLU A 60 -20.37 -7.44 11.13
N PHE A 61 -19.32 -8.16 11.52
CA PHE A 61 -19.44 -9.53 12.03
C PHE A 61 -20.25 -9.57 13.31
N GLU A 62 -19.97 -8.70 14.28
CA GLU A 62 -20.73 -8.62 15.54
C GLU A 62 -22.18 -8.19 15.33
N LYS A 63 -22.43 -7.33 14.35
CA LYS A 63 -23.78 -6.92 13.98
C LYS A 63 -24.59 -8.10 13.40
N ALA A 64 -23.96 -8.92 12.56
CA ALA A 64 -24.59 -10.09 11.98
C ALA A 64 -24.80 -11.21 13.01
N PHE A 65 -23.85 -11.35 13.93
CA PHE A 65 -23.86 -12.38 14.97
C PHE A 65 -23.67 -11.73 16.34
N PRO A 66 -24.75 -11.21 16.96
CA PRO A 66 -24.64 -10.46 18.23
C PRO A 66 -24.00 -11.23 19.38
N LEU A 67 -24.14 -12.53 19.42
CA LEU A 67 -23.51 -13.36 20.43
C LEU A 67 -22.00 -13.43 20.34
N SER A 68 -21.44 -13.09 19.17
CA SER A 68 -20.00 -13.09 18.97
C SER A 68 -19.28 -12.04 19.82
N ARG A 69 -20.01 -11.03 20.32
CA ARG A 69 -19.49 -10.00 21.19
C ARG A 69 -18.90 -10.54 22.48
N ASP A 70 -19.47 -11.63 23.01
CA ASP A 70 -19.05 -12.24 24.25
C ASP A 70 -18.03 -13.36 24.07
N LEU A 71 -17.66 -13.65 22.81
CA LEU A 71 -16.69 -14.69 22.47
C LEU A 71 -15.25 -14.16 22.59
N GLU A 72 -14.38 -14.99 23.14
CA GLU A 72 -12.95 -14.73 23.14
C GLU A 72 -12.32 -15.13 21.80
N GLN A 73 -11.06 -14.77 21.61
CA GLN A 73 -10.35 -15.01 20.34
C GLN A 73 -10.37 -16.47 19.91
N GLU A 74 -10.16 -17.39 20.83
CA GLU A 74 -10.15 -18.84 20.53
C GLU A 74 -11.51 -19.33 20.05
N GLU A 75 -12.57 -18.84 20.70
CA GLU A 75 -13.96 -19.17 20.35
C GLU A 75 -14.34 -18.59 18.99
N VAL A 76 -13.89 -17.36 18.69
CA VAL A 76 -14.09 -16.74 17.38
C VAL A 76 -13.39 -17.55 16.30
N GLN A 77 -12.19 -18.03 16.57
CA GLN A 77 -11.45 -18.90 15.64
C GLN A 77 -12.23 -20.17 15.36
N ASP A 78 -12.81 -20.81 16.37
CA ASP A 78 -13.64 -22.01 16.21
C ASP A 78 -14.86 -21.73 15.32
N VAL A 79 -15.53 -20.62 15.52
CA VAL A 79 -16.65 -20.19 14.68
C VAL A 79 -16.21 -20.02 13.23
N MET A 80 -15.09 -19.34 13.02
CA MET A 80 -14.57 -19.10 11.68
C MET A 80 -14.16 -20.40 10.99
N ASP A 81 -13.54 -21.33 11.70
CA ASP A 81 -13.17 -22.63 11.17
C ASP A 81 -14.40 -23.41 10.71
N GLN A 82 -15.48 -23.41 11.51
CA GLN A 82 -16.73 -24.08 11.13
C GLN A 82 -17.40 -23.41 9.93
N LEU A 83 -17.42 -22.08 9.87
CA LEU A 83 -17.95 -21.35 8.72
C LEU A 83 -17.13 -21.59 7.44
N GLN A 84 -15.81 -21.68 7.58
CA GLN A 84 -14.90 -21.90 6.48
C GLN A 84 -15.05 -23.30 5.88
N ASN A 85 -15.37 -24.30 6.69
CA ASN A 85 -15.52 -25.70 6.25
C ASN A 85 -16.78 -25.92 5.39
N SER A 86 -17.67 -24.96 5.30
CA SER A 86 -18.87 -25.04 4.46
C SER A 86 -18.57 -24.55 3.05
N SER A 87 -18.76 -25.40 2.05
CA SER A 87 -18.63 -25.03 0.63
C SER A 87 -19.67 -23.97 0.23
N TYR A 88 -20.84 -23.99 0.86
CA TYR A 88 -21.90 -23.01 0.65
C TYR A 88 -21.43 -21.60 1.10
N ASN A 89 -20.83 -21.51 2.29
CA ASN A 89 -20.32 -20.23 2.81
C ASN A 89 -19.20 -19.67 1.93
N ASN A 90 -18.28 -20.51 1.49
CA ASN A 90 -17.22 -20.12 0.57
C ASN A 90 -17.75 -19.65 -0.78
N SER A 91 -18.81 -20.28 -1.25
CA SER A 91 -19.51 -19.88 -2.49
C SER A 91 -20.11 -18.47 -2.36
N ILE A 92 -20.75 -18.16 -1.22
CA ILE A 92 -21.31 -16.82 -0.96
C ILE A 92 -20.20 -15.75 -1.04
N VAL A 93 -19.10 -15.96 -0.35
CA VAL A 93 -17.96 -15.02 -0.34
C VAL A 93 -17.43 -14.81 -1.76
N ARG A 94 -17.29 -15.90 -2.52
CA ARG A 94 -16.81 -15.84 -3.91
C ARG A 94 -17.77 -15.06 -4.81
N GLN A 95 -19.07 -15.29 -4.69
CA GLN A 95 -20.08 -14.59 -5.48
C GLN A 95 -20.08 -13.10 -5.21
N VAL A 96 -20.01 -12.70 -3.93
CA VAL A 96 -19.94 -11.29 -3.54
C VAL A 96 -18.66 -10.64 -4.05
N HIS A 97 -17.54 -11.34 -3.96
CA HIS A 97 -16.25 -10.85 -4.46
C HIS A 97 -16.30 -10.63 -5.99
N ILE A 98 -16.84 -11.57 -6.74
CA ILE A 98 -16.99 -11.45 -8.20
C ILE A 98 -17.91 -10.25 -8.54
N ALA A 99 -19.03 -10.11 -7.85
CA ALA A 99 -19.93 -8.97 -8.06
C ALA A 99 -19.25 -7.63 -7.76
N ALA A 100 -18.40 -7.55 -6.73
CA ALA A 100 -17.64 -6.36 -6.41
C ALA A 100 -16.64 -6.00 -7.51
N LEU A 101 -15.95 -6.99 -8.07
CA LEU A 101 -15.04 -6.79 -9.20
C LEU A 101 -15.76 -6.26 -10.43
N HIS A 102 -16.95 -6.77 -10.75
CA HIS A 102 -17.76 -6.26 -11.86
C HIS A 102 -18.18 -4.80 -11.67
N LYS A 103 -18.58 -4.43 -10.47
CA LYS A 103 -18.92 -3.04 -10.15
C LYS A 103 -17.74 -2.11 -10.34
N GLU A 104 -16.56 -2.53 -9.92
CA GLU A 104 -15.34 -1.76 -10.07
C GLU A 104 -14.99 -1.56 -11.54
N GLN A 105 -15.06 -2.61 -12.35
CA GLN A 105 -14.84 -2.55 -13.78
C GLN A 105 -15.84 -1.61 -14.48
N GLN A 106 -17.11 -1.64 -14.09
CA GLN A 106 -18.13 -0.74 -14.61
C GLN A 106 -17.82 0.73 -14.27
N LYS A 107 -17.40 1.01 -13.05
CA LYS A 107 -17.00 2.35 -12.64
C LYS A 107 -15.82 2.88 -13.44
N ILE A 108 -14.83 2.04 -13.71
CA ILE A 108 -13.67 2.39 -14.52
C ILE A 108 -14.11 2.67 -15.96
N ALA A 109 -14.94 1.82 -16.54
CA ALA A 109 -15.47 2.00 -17.90
C ALA A 109 -16.27 3.29 -18.03
N GLU A 110 -17.13 3.60 -17.07
CA GLU A 110 -17.90 4.85 -17.02
C GLU A 110 -17.01 6.08 -16.89
N ALA A 111 -15.96 5.99 -16.05
CA ALA A 111 -15.00 7.08 -15.86
C ALA A 111 -14.21 7.34 -17.16
N VAL A 112 -13.79 6.29 -17.87
CA VAL A 112 -13.11 6.39 -19.16
C VAL A 112 -14.04 7.02 -20.21
N GLU A 113 -15.28 6.59 -20.27
CA GLU A 113 -16.29 7.13 -21.19
C GLU A 113 -16.56 8.62 -20.93
N ARG A 114 -16.66 9.03 -19.66
CA ARG A 114 -16.81 10.45 -19.30
C ARG A 114 -15.60 11.29 -19.70
N ALA A 115 -14.40 10.74 -19.53
CA ALA A 115 -13.16 11.41 -19.92
C ALA A 115 -13.08 11.60 -21.43
N GLU A 116 -13.49 10.59 -22.22
CA GLU A 116 -13.53 10.67 -23.67
C GLU A 116 -14.56 11.70 -24.15
N LYS A 117 -15.75 11.73 -23.54
CA LYS A 117 -16.78 12.73 -23.85
C LYS A 117 -16.39 14.14 -23.44
N GLY A 118 -15.63 14.29 -22.36
CA GLY A 118 -15.11 15.57 -21.90
C GLY A 118 -14.11 16.19 -22.86
N ASP A 119 -13.31 15.37 -23.56
CA ASP A 119 -12.32 15.83 -24.53
C ASP A 119 -12.96 16.27 -25.86
N ASP A 120 -14.16 15.83 -26.19
CA ASP A 120 -14.87 16.18 -27.41
C ASP A 120 -15.66 17.51 -27.29
N SER A 121 -15.66 18.11 -26.12
CA SER A 121 -16.29 19.42 -25.90
C SER A 121 -15.26 20.52 -25.84
#